data_6c30dc5ebd79d523fead292660470f0f
#
_entry.id   6c30dc5ebd79d523fead292660470f0f
#
_cell.length_a   1.000
_cell.length_b   1.000
_cell.length_c   1.000
_cell.angle_alpha   90.00
_cell.angle_beta   90.00
_cell.angle_gamma   90.00
#
_symmetry.space_group_name_H-M   'P 1'
#
loop_
_entity.id
_entity.type
_entity.pdbx_description
1 polymer ?
#
loop_
_entity_poly.entity_id
_entity_poly.type
_entity_poly.pdbx_seq_one_letter_code
_entity_poly.pdbx_strand_id
1 'polypeptide(L)'
;MKRLLTIGLVCVIFLTSKVQAQEQVRPITTATPFLLIAADARAAGLADQGVATSADAFSQQWNPAKYAFVKKKQGVGVNYTPYLSSLVNDIFLGNVNYYNRLNERSAVAASFRYFSLGDIEFRQGPNDEPNVQKPNELTLDVSYALRLSEQFSMAVAGRYLRSDLRLQGPNNDASAAGSFGVDIAGFYRGEEIAYNSFNGRWRAGATISNIGPKIKYDDAGQENFIPTNFRVGAAFDFIFNEDNRITPSLEFSKLLVPTPLDDTIDRDGDGDVDSEDQKIANTEYNNKSAFGSIFSSFGDAPDGFSEELKEVTWSLGAEYMYRDVFAFRAGYFNESEEKGARKFLSLGAGFRYNIVNLDISYLFSTSPIKSPLDSTLRFGLSFNFGDEYYD
;
A
#
# COMPACT_ATOMS: atom_id res chain seq x y z
N MET A 1 -17.94 46.73 -42.84
CA MET A 1 -17.58 46.76 -41.40
C MET A 1 -18.05 45.51 -40.60
N LYS A 2 -19.26 45.05 -40.67
CA LYS A 2 -19.71 43.85 -39.87
C LYS A 2 -18.93 42.56 -40.17
N ARG A 3 -18.49 42.28 -41.40
CA ARG A 3 -17.70 41.08 -41.75
C ARG A 3 -16.26 41.09 -41.27
N LEU A 4 -15.65 42.27 -41.14
CA LEU A 4 -14.30 42.39 -40.57
C LEU A 4 -14.29 42.20 -39.05
N LEU A 5 -15.37 42.60 -38.35
CA LEU A 5 -15.51 42.34 -36.90
C LEU A 5 -15.68 40.88 -36.59
N THR A 6 -16.41 40.11 -37.44
CA THR A 6 -16.61 38.66 -37.25
C THR A 6 -15.32 37.88 -37.45
N ILE A 7 -14.49 38.24 -38.41
CA ILE A 7 -13.19 37.61 -38.65
C ILE A 7 -12.22 37.91 -37.49
N GLY A 8 -12.19 39.15 -36.96
CA GLY A 8 -11.39 39.52 -35.79
C GLY A 8 -11.79 38.75 -34.54
N LEU A 9 -13.09 38.49 -34.30
CA LEU A 9 -13.56 37.73 -33.15
C LEU A 9 -13.23 36.23 -33.25
N VAL A 10 -13.27 35.65 -34.45
CA VAL A 10 -12.91 34.24 -34.71
C VAL A 10 -11.38 34.06 -34.53
N CYS A 11 -10.52 35.01 -34.94
CA CYS A 11 -9.11 34.92 -34.72
C CYS A 11 -8.69 35.06 -33.24
N VAL A 12 -9.43 35.81 -32.43
CA VAL A 12 -9.16 35.93 -30.98
C VAL A 12 -9.55 34.65 -30.24
N ILE A 13 -10.56 33.91 -30.71
CA ILE A 13 -10.94 32.63 -30.10
C ILE A 13 -9.92 31.52 -30.39
N PHE A 14 -9.19 31.59 -31.51
CA PHE A 14 -8.11 30.63 -31.83
C PHE A 14 -6.77 30.89 -31.13
N LEU A 15 -6.59 32.06 -30.49
CA LEU A 15 -5.36 32.41 -29.78
C LEU A 15 -5.35 32.00 -28.29
N THR A 16 -6.43 31.41 -27.79
CA THR A 16 -6.44 30.73 -26.50
C THR A 16 -6.14 29.24 -26.68
N SER A 17 -5.13 28.88 -27.46
CA SER A 17 -4.45 27.61 -27.27
C SER A 17 -3.88 27.64 -25.85
N LYS A 18 -4.53 26.93 -24.95
CA LYS A 18 -3.90 26.57 -23.68
C LYS A 18 -2.58 25.91 -24.08
N VAL A 19 -1.46 26.58 -23.78
CA VAL A 19 -0.20 25.89 -23.61
C VAL A 19 -0.50 24.94 -22.45
N GLN A 20 -0.83 23.69 -22.74
CA GLN A 20 -0.73 22.64 -21.74
C GLN A 20 0.78 22.57 -21.45
N ALA A 21 1.18 23.24 -20.39
CA ALA A 21 2.44 22.90 -19.76
C ALA A 21 2.39 21.37 -19.60
N GLN A 22 3.39 20.70 -20.11
CA GLN A 22 3.52 19.25 -19.95
C GLN A 22 3.50 19.00 -18.45
N GLU A 23 2.41 18.41 -17.94
CA GLU A 23 2.28 18.10 -16.51
C GLU A 23 3.46 17.21 -16.13
N GLN A 24 4.29 17.67 -15.21
CA GLN A 24 5.53 17.02 -14.88
C GLN A 24 5.23 15.77 -14.04
N VAL A 25 5.63 14.61 -14.54
CA VAL A 25 5.44 13.33 -13.85
C VAL A 25 6.50 13.20 -12.77
N ARG A 26 6.11 13.36 -11.50
CA ARG A 26 6.98 13.25 -10.31
C ARG A 26 6.53 12.14 -9.37
N PRO A 27 6.76 10.86 -9.72
CA PRO A 27 6.40 9.77 -8.84
C PRO A 27 7.28 9.77 -7.58
N ILE A 28 6.65 9.53 -6.43
CA ILE A 28 7.37 9.39 -5.17
C ILE A 28 7.99 8.00 -5.13
N THR A 29 9.33 7.94 -5.10
CA THR A 29 10.08 6.69 -5.01
C THR A 29 10.60 6.45 -3.59
N THR A 30 10.55 5.20 -3.15
CA THR A 30 11.04 4.78 -1.83
C THR A 30 11.88 3.52 -1.95
N ALA A 31 12.74 3.30 -0.98
CA ALA A 31 13.33 1.98 -0.78
C ALA A 31 12.24 0.98 -0.37
N THR A 32 12.48 -0.30 -0.62
CA THR A 32 11.61 -1.41 -0.17
C THR A 32 10.12 -1.26 -0.50
N PRO A 33 9.75 -0.93 -1.76
CA PRO A 33 8.36 -0.68 -2.15
C PRO A 33 7.46 -1.91 -2.00
N PHE A 34 8.01 -3.11 -1.81
CA PHE A 34 7.24 -4.34 -1.56
C PHE A 34 6.38 -4.23 -0.28
N LEU A 35 6.72 -3.33 0.65
CA LEU A 35 5.93 -3.04 1.85
C LEU A 35 4.54 -2.49 1.52
N LEU A 36 4.36 -1.92 0.34
CA LEU A 36 3.09 -1.36 -0.13
C LEU A 36 2.25 -2.38 -0.92
N ILE A 37 2.81 -3.54 -1.28
CA ILE A 37 2.07 -4.58 -2.00
C ILE A 37 1.11 -5.27 -1.04
N ALA A 38 -0.16 -5.41 -1.44
CA ALA A 38 -1.14 -6.16 -0.67
C ALA A 38 -0.69 -7.62 -0.48
N ALA A 39 -0.48 -8.01 0.77
CA ALA A 39 0.04 -9.33 1.13
C ALA A 39 -1.06 -10.34 1.47
N ASP A 40 -2.32 -10.04 1.14
CA ASP A 40 -3.44 -10.98 1.31
C ASP A 40 -4.49 -10.85 0.21
N ALA A 41 -5.11 -11.97 -0.12
CA ALA A 41 -6.09 -12.07 -1.19
C ALA A 41 -7.42 -11.38 -0.86
N ARG A 42 -7.80 -11.27 0.42
CA ARG A 42 -9.05 -10.61 0.81
C ARG A 42 -8.99 -9.11 0.56
N ALA A 43 -7.96 -8.43 1.07
CA ALA A 43 -7.75 -7.01 0.86
C ALA A 43 -7.53 -6.69 -0.63
N ALA A 44 -6.77 -7.55 -1.33
CA ALA A 44 -6.56 -7.44 -2.76
C ALA A 44 -7.86 -7.50 -3.57
N GLY A 45 -8.84 -8.32 -3.15
CA GLY A 45 -10.18 -8.38 -3.75
C GLY A 45 -11.02 -7.13 -3.49
N LEU A 46 -10.60 -6.26 -2.55
CA LEU A 46 -11.22 -4.98 -2.21
C LEU A 46 -10.38 -3.79 -2.68
N ALA A 47 -9.58 -3.95 -3.73
CA ALA A 47 -8.68 -2.92 -4.25
C ALA A 47 -7.64 -2.43 -3.22
N ASP A 48 -6.98 -3.38 -2.57
CA ASP A 48 -5.91 -3.16 -1.60
C ASP A 48 -6.35 -2.35 -0.36
N GLN A 49 -7.61 -2.57 0.09
CA GLN A 49 -8.17 -1.97 1.30
C GLN A 49 -8.06 -2.91 2.51
N GLY A 50 -7.75 -2.35 3.66
CA GLY A 50 -7.66 -3.15 4.87
C GLY A 50 -7.78 -2.40 6.18
N VAL A 51 -7.66 -1.06 6.17
CA VAL A 51 -7.59 -0.26 7.41
C VAL A 51 -8.89 -0.28 8.22
N ALA A 52 -10.05 -0.32 7.54
CA ALA A 52 -11.38 -0.30 8.16
C ALA A 52 -12.20 -1.58 7.91
N THR A 53 -11.64 -2.59 7.23
CA THR A 53 -12.29 -3.90 7.04
C THR A 53 -12.46 -4.64 8.37
N SER A 54 -13.35 -5.63 8.44
CA SER A 54 -13.48 -6.45 9.64
C SER A 54 -12.18 -7.19 9.96
N ALA A 55 -11.95 -7.45 11.25
CA ALA A 55 -10.75 -8.14 11.74
C ALA A 55 -10.60 -9.55 11.13
N ASP A 56 -9.38 -9.91 10.77
CA ASP A 56 -9.02 -11.21 10.22
C ASP A 56 -7.55 -11.56 10.54
N ALA A 57 -7.09 -12.73 10.08
CA ALA A 57 -5.71 -13.19 10.34
C ALA A 57 -4.64 -12.30 9.66
N PHE A 58 -4.99 -11.53 8.62
CA PHE A 58 -4.06 -10.69 7.86
C PHE A 58 -4.07 -9.22 8.29
N SER A 59 -4.72 -8.88 9.39
CA SER A 59 -4.84 -7.51 9.90
C SER A 59 -3.50 -6.85 10.24
N GLN A 60 -2.42 -7.61 10.41
CA GLN A 60 -1.07 -7.12 10.75
C GLN A 60 -0.55 -6.06 9.78
N GLN A 61 -0.73 -6.26 8.48
CA GLN A 61 -0.24 -5.34 7.47
C GLN A 61 -1.06 -4.04 7.39
N TRP A 62 -2.37 -4.14 7.66
CA TRP A 62 -3.32 -3.07 7.36
C TRP A 62 -3.62 -2.20 8.57
N ASN A 63 -4.02 -2.85 9.66
CA ASN A 63 -4.38 -2.21 10.91
C ASN A 63 -4.34 -3.25 12.04
N PRO A 64 -3.23 -3.38 12.76
CA PRO A 64 -3.11 -4.36 13.84
C PRO A 64 -4.06 -4.09 15.02
N ALA A 65 -4.65 -2.89 15.17
CA ALA A 65 -5.62 -2.61 16.20
C ALA A 65 -6.91 -3.46 16.07
N LYS A 66 -7.20 -3.96 14.85
CA LYS A 66 -8.32 -4.86 14.58
C LYS A 66 -8.24 -6.17 15.37
N TYR A 67 -7.02 -6.63 15.72
CA TYR A 67 -6.87 -7.88 16.48
C TYR A 67 -7.53 -7.86 17.85
N ALA A 68 -7.77 -6.71 18.45
CA ALA A 68 -8.54 -6.57 19.68
C ALA A 68 -10.03 -6.94 19.50
N PHE A 69 -10.51 -7.05 18.25
CA PHE A 69 -11.91 -7.39 17.89
C PHE A 69 -12.05 -8.70 17.13
N VAL A 70 -11.00 -9.53 16.99
CA VAL A 70 -11.14 -10.85 16.39
C VAL A 70 -11.97 -11.75 17.30
N LYS A 71 -12.85 -12.56 16.71
CA LYS A 71 -13.75 -13.44 17.49
C LYS A 71 -13.02 -14.67 18.06
N LYS A 72 -12.14 -15.30 17.30
CA LYS A 72 -11.41 -16.49 17.73
C LYS A 72 -10.15 -16.12 18.48
N LYS A 73 -9.78 -16.96 19.45
CA LYS A 73 -8.60 -16.73 20.30
C LYS A 73 -7.31 -16.69 19.51
N GLN A 74 -7.17 -17.52 18.50
CA GLN A 74 -5.94 -17.65 17.71
C GLN A 74 -6.25 -17.79 16.24
N GLY A 75 -5.32 -17.37 15.40
CA GLY A 75 -5.38 -17.65 13.98
C GLY A 75 -4.03 -17.59 13.31
N VAL A 76 -3.90 -18.35 12.24
CA VAL A 76 -2.76 -18.37 11.34
C VAL A 76 -3.27 -18.07 9.94
N GLY A 77 -2.55 -17.22 9.21
CA GLY A 77 -2.82 -16.94 7.80
C GLY A 77 -1.59 -17.14 6.97
N VAL A 78 -1.75 -17.70 5.77
CA VAL A 78 -0.70 -17.83 4.76
C VAL A 78 -1.24 -17.27 3.45
N ASN A 79 -0.47 -16.45 2.79
CA ASN A 79 -0.83 -15.91 1.48
C ASN A 79 0.33 -15.99 0.50
N TYR A 80 -0.01 -16.20 -0.76
CA TYR A 80 0.92 -16.20 -1.89
C TYR A 80 0.41 -15.26 -2.97
N THR A 81 1.24 -14.28 -3.34
CA THR A 81 0.95 -13.28 -4.37
C THR A 81 2.04 -13.36 -5.43
N PRO A 82 1.78 -13.95 -6.60
CA PRO A 82 2.68 -13.84 -7.75
C PRO A 82 2.86 -12.37 -8.14
N TYR A 83 4.05 -12.02 -8.61
CA TYR A 83 4.36 -10.67 -9.05
C TYR A 83 4.99 -10.74 -10.44
N LEU A 84 4.60 -9.85 -11.36
CA LEU A 84 5.03 -9.90 -12.77
C LEU A 84 4.79 -11.27 -13.44
N SER A 85 3.75 -12.00 -13.04
CA SER A 85 3.49 -13.41 -13.46
C SER A 85 3.28 -13.59 -14.96
N SER A 86 2.98 -12.51 -15.69
CA SER A 86 2.93 -12.49 -17.17
C SER A 86 4.30 -12.52 -17.85
N LEU A 87 5.38 -12.23 -17.11
CA LEU A 87 6.75 -12.15 -17.61
C LEU A 87 7.65 -13.27 -17.06
N VAL A 88 7.55 -13.53 -15.74
CA VAL A 88 8.39 -14.48 -15.00
C VAL A 88 7.58 -15.21 -13.93
N ASN A 89 8.06 -16.38 -13.51
CA ASN A 89 7.30 -17.23 -12.57
C ASN A 89 7.93 -17.32 -11.17
N ASP A 90 9.06 -16.69 -10.94
CA ASP A 90 9.89 -16.81 -9.75
C ASP A 90 9.89 -15.54 -8.87
N ILE A 91 9.18 -14.49 -9.30
CA ILE A 91 8.94 -13.29 -8.49
C ILE A 91 7.61 -13.44 -7.75
N PHE A 92 7.65 -13.38 -6.42
CA PHE A 92 6.46 -13.51 -5.59
C PHE A 92 6.62 -12.86 -4.20
N LEU A 93 5.50 -12.54 -3.59
CA LEU A 93 5.38 -12.16 -2.19
C LEU A 93 4.68 -13.27 -1.41
N GLY A 94 5.40 -13.87 -0.48
CA GLY A 94 4.86 -14.77 0.53
C GLY A 94 4.60 -14.05 1.84
N ASN A 95 3.52 -14.39 2.52
CA ASN A 95 3.14 -13.79 3.80
C ASN A 95 2.58 -14.84 4.75
N VAL A 96 3.09 -14.85 5.98
CA VAL A 96 2.59 -15.69 7.08
C VAL A 96 2.27 -14.81 8.26
N ASN A 97 1.08 -14.96 8.82
CA ASN A 97 0.62 -14.20 9.99
C ASN A 97 0.17 -15.14 11.09
N TYR A 98 0.35 -14.72 12.32
CA TYR A 98 -0.18 -15.35 13.51
C TYR A 98 -0.72 -14.29 14.45
N TYR A 99 -1.89 -14.53 15.03
CA TYR A 99 -2.40 -13.70 16.12
C TYR A 99 -2.86 -14.57 17.29
N ASN A 100 -2.82 -13.99 18.49
CA ASN A 100 -3.35 -14.59 19.71
C ASN A 100 -3.99 -13.50 20.58
N ARG A 101 -5.28 -13.62 20.85
CA ARG A 101 -5.96 -12.83 21.89
C ARG A 101 -5.52 -13.33 23.26
N LEU A 102 -4.93 -12.46 24.05
CA LEU A 102 -4.48 -12.76 25.40
C LEU A 102 -5.64 -12.76 26.40
N ASN A 103 -6.61 -11.89 26.17
CA ASN A 103 -7.82 -11.72 26.95
C ASN A 103 -8.87 -10.93 26.13
N GLU A 104 -9.97 -10.52 26.75
CA GLU A 104 -11.05 -9.76 26.11
C GLU A 104 -10.61 -8.41 25.53
N ARG A 105 -9.53 -7.83 26.04
CA ARG A 105 -9.09 -6.47 25.71
C ARG A 105 -7.79 -6.44 24.89
N SER A 106 -6.99 -7.47 24.89
CA SER A 106 -5.66 -7.39 24.29
C SER A 106 -5.32 -8.57 23.41
N ALA A 107 -4.56 -8.31 22.38
CA ALA A 107 -4.05 -9.31 21.44
C ALA A 107 -2.59 -9.01 21.07
N VAL A 108 -1.84 -10.05 20.76
CA VAL A 108 -0.52 -10.00 20.15
C VAL A 108 -0.60 -10.63 18.77
N ALA A 109 0.21 -10.15 17.84
CA ALA A 109 0.34 -10.78 16.55
C ALA A 109 1.77 -10.66 16.04
N ALA A 110 2.12 -11.55 15.12
CA ALA A 110 3.38 -11.53 14.40
C ALA A 110 3.15 -11.86 12.93
N SER A 111 3.98 -11.33 12.05
CA SER A 111 3.99 -11.70 10.65
C SER A 111 5.40 -11.79 10.10
N PHE A 112 5.54 -12.64 9.09
CA PHE A 112 6.74 -12.75 8.28
C PHE A 112 6.34 -12.59 6.82
N ARG A 113 6.99 -11.63 6.12
CA ARG A 113 6.83 -11.44 4.69
C ARG A 113 8.16 -11.66 4.00
N TYR A 114 8.11 -12.32 2.85
CA TYR A 114 9.28 -12.59 2.02
C TYR A 114 8.95 -12.26 0.57
N PHE A 115 9.72 -11.35 -0.01
CA PHE A 115 9.60 -10.96 -1.41
C PHE A 115 10.80 -11.47 -2.18
N SER A 116 10.56 -12.42 -3.09
CA SER A 116 11.55 -12.90 -4.05
C SER A 116 11.51 -12.03 -5.29
N LEU A 117 12.66 -11.57 -5.75
CA LEU A 117 12.79 -10.87 -7.03
C LEU A 117 13.25 -11.80 -8.17
N GLY A 118 13.21 -13.11 -7.91
CA GLY A 118 13.60 -14.11 -8.90
C GLY A 118 15.10 -14.34 -8.99
N ASP A 119 15.48 -15.19 -9.93
CA ASP A 119 16.86 -15.54 -10.19
C ASP A 119 17.41 -14.66 -11.32
N ILE A 120 18.49 -13.91 -11.06
CA ILE A 120 19.14 -13.04 -12.04
C ILE A 120 20.47 -13.67 -12.44
N GLU A 121 20.60 -14.02 -13.73
CA GLU A 121 21.82 -14.61 -14.29
C GLU A 121 22.74 -13.52 -14.86
N PHE A 122 23.97 -13.46 -14.36
CA PHE A 122 25.02 -12.62 -14.91
C PHE A 122 26.04 -13.46 -15.65
N ARG A 123 26.38 -13.08 -16.89
CA ARG A 123 27.42 -13.69 -17.72
C ARG A 123 28.37 -12.60 -18.21
N GLN A 124 29.68 -12.84 -18.13
CA GLN A 124 30.70 -11.94 -18.68
C GLN A 124 30.90 -12.15 -20.17
N GLY A 125 30.59 -13.34 -20.67
CA GLY A 125 30.64 -13.71 -22.06
C GLY A 125 29.59 -14.74 -22.45
N PRO A 126 29.35 -14.96 -23.76
CA PRO A 126 28.29 -15.85 -24.25
C PRO A 126 28.45 -17.32 -23.84
N ASN A 127 29.68 -17.74 -23.51
CA ASN A 127 30.03 -19.14 -23.18
C ASN A 127 30.33 -19.33 -21.67
N ASP A 128 30.22 -18.28 -20.87
CA ASP A 128 30.55 -18.39 -19.46
C ASP A 128 29.39 -19.01 -18.68
N GLU A 129 29.71 -19.74 -17.63
CA GLU A 129 28.68 -20.18 -16.67
C GLU A 129 28.03 -18.99 -16.00
N PRO A 130 26.68 -19.01 -15.86
CA PRO A 130 25.97 -17.88 -15.22
C PRO A 130 26.29 -17.80 -13.73
N ASN A 131 26.60 -16.60 -13.27
CA ASN A 131 26.57 -16.27 -11.84
C ASN A 131 25.12 -15.91 -11.48
N VAL A 132 24.43 -16.81 -10.76
CA VAL A 132 23.04 -16.66 -10.40
C VAL A 132 22.94 -15.90 -9.07
N GLN A 133 22.24 -14.80 -9.06
CA GLN A 133 21.94 -14.01 -7.86
C GLN A 133 20.45 -14.05 -7.56
N LYS A 134 20.10 -14.03 -6.26
CA LYS A 134 18.73 -14.17 -5.76
C LYS A 134 18.38 -12.99 -4.86
N PRO A 135 18.15 -11.80 -5.44
CA PRO A 135 17.77 -10.64 -4.64
C PRO A 135 16.44 -10.89 -3.94
N ASN A 136 16.36 -10.46 -2.72
CA ASN A 136 15.18 -10.67 -1.90
C ASN A 136 15.03 -9.61 -0.81
N GLU A 137 13.80 -9.45 -0.36
CA GLU A 137 13.47 -8.58 0.76
C GLU A 137 12.59 -9.33 1.76
N LEU A 138 12.73 -9.03 3.03
CA LEU A 138 11.94 -9.65 4.07
C LEU A 138 11.58 -8.69 5.20
N THR A 139 10.46 -8.96 5.87
CA THR A 139 10.13 -8.33 7.15
C THR A 139 9.70 -9.34 8.20
N LEU A 140 10.00 -9.01 9.44
CA LEU A 140 9.45 -9.63 10.63
C LEU A 140 8.75 -8.55 11.45
N ASP A 141 7.45 -8.73 11.69
CA ASP A 141 6.62 -7.77 12.39
C ASP A 141 6.06 -8.40 13.68
N VAL A 142 5.99 -7.61 14.75
CA VAL A 142 5.31 -7.99 16.00
C VAL A 142 4.44 -6.83 16.44
N SER A 143 3.20 -7.10 16.83
CA SER A 143 2.27 -6.06 17.29
C SER A 143 1.58 -6.42 18.60
N TYR A 144 1.19 -5.38 19.32
CA TYR A 144 0.32 -5.44 20.49
C TYR A 144 -0.88 -4.53 20.27
N ALA A 145 -2.08 -5.10 20.36
CA ALA A 145 -3.35 -4.38 20.24
C ALA A 145 -4.07 -4.36 21.59
N LEU A 146 -4.65 -3.20 21.91
CA LEU A 146 -5.39 -2.97 23.15
C LEU A 146 -6.73 -2.31 22.86
N ARG A 147 -7.82 -2.92 23.32
CA ARG A 147 -9.16 -2.36 23.32
C ARG A 147 -9.29 -1.35 24.46
N LEU A 148 -9.43 -0.09 24.12
CA LEU A 148 -9.49 1.02 25.07
C LEU A 148 -10.94 1.27 25.55
N SER A 149 -11.91 1.01 24.68
CA SER A 149 -13.35 1.02 25.00
C SER A 149 -14.07 -0.11 24.29
N GLU A 150 -15.36 -0.26 24.47
CA GLU A 150 -16.20 -1.25 23.77
C GLU A 150 -16.10 -1.09 22.23
N GLN A 151 -15.86 0.10 21.75
CA GLN A 151 -15.89 0.44 20.34
C GLN A 151 -14.53 0.80 19.75
N PHE A 152 -13.50 1.06 20.57
CA PHE A 152 -12.23 1.60 20.10
C PHE A 152 -11.02 0.83 20.61
N SER A 153 -10.10 0.56 19.71
CA SER A 153 -8.79 -0.05 20.01
C SER A 153 -7.66 0.72 19.36
N MET A 154 -6.47 0.56 19.92
CA MET A 154 -5.20 1.00 19.35
C MET A 154 -4.19 -0.15 19.31
N ALA A 155 -3.19 -0.01 18.45
CA ALA A 155 -2.06 -0.93 18.41
C ALA A 155 -0.78 -0.22 18.04
N VAL A 156 0.32 -0.82 18.49
CA VAL A 156 1.67 -0.50 18.05
C VAL A 156 2.30 -1.77 17.51
N ALA A 157 2.98 -1.66 16.37
CA ALA A 157 3.79 -2.75 15.82
C ALA A 157 5.24 -2.31 15.65
N GLY A 158 6.16 -3.22 15.92
CA GLY A 158 7.57 -3.10 15.57
C GLY A 158 7.87 -3.98 14.37
N ARG A 159 8.69 -3.49 13.46
CA ARG A 159 9.12 -4.16 12.24
C ARG A 159 10.62 -4.19 12.14
N TYR A 160 11.19 -5.35 11.86
CA TYR A 160 12.53 -5.50 11.31
C TYR A 160 12.42 -5.71 9.81
N LEU A 161 13.22 -4.98 9.05
CA LEU A 161 13.26 -4.99 7.59
C LEU A 161 14.69 -5.33 7.14
N ARG A 162 14.81 -6.25 6.17
CA ARG A 162 16.06 -6.52 5.45
C ARG A 162 15.78 -6.52 3.94
N SER A 163 16.60 -5.79 3.21
CA SER A 163 16.60 -5.74 1.75
C SER A 163 17.97 -6.17 1.24
N ASP A 164 18.01 -7.24 0.47
CA ASP A 164 19.21 -7.79 -0.15
C ASP A 164 19.05 -7.73 -1.66
N LEU A 165 19.31 -6.55 -2.22
CA LEU A 165 19.23 -6.27 -3.65
C LEU A 165 20.60 -6.30 -4.32
N ARG A 166 21.61 -6.91 -3.69
CA ARG A 166 22.97 -6.94 -4.20
C ARG A 166 23.01 -7.60 -5.57
N LEU A 167 23.44 -6.84 -6.55
CA LEU A 167 23.85 -7.33 -7.84
C LEU A 167 25.38 -7.27 -7.86
N GLN A 168 26.04 -8.42 -7.66
CA GLN A 168 27.50 -8.47 -7.60
C GLN A 168 28.11 -8.18 -8.96
N GLY A 169 28.77 -7.04 -9.09
CA GLY A 169 29.68 -6.73 -10.17
C GLY A 169 31.13 -6.73 -9.68
N PRO A 170 32.13 -6.74 -10.56
CA PRO A 170 33.54 -6.82 -10.17
C PRO A 170 34.07 -5.68 -9.29
N ASN A 171 33.32 -4.58 -9.16
CA ASN A 171 33.67 -3.39 -8.35
C ASN A 171 32.51 -2.93 -7.47
N ASN A 172 31.62 -3.80 -7.05
CA ASN A 172 30.40 -3.41 -6.33
C ASN A 172 30.56 -3.68 -4.83
N ASP A 173 30.50 -2.63 -4.03
CA ASP A 173 30.50 -2.64 -2.56
C ASP A 173 29.08 -2.76 -1.96
N ALA A 174 28.05 -2.92 -2.81
CA ALA A 174 26.68 -3.06 -2.37
C ALA A 174 26.50 -4.18 -1.35
N SER A 175 25.88 -3.88 -0.23
CA SER A 175 25.61 -4.80 0.88
C SER A 175 24.12 -4.92 1.14
N ALA A 176 23.70 -6.03 1.76
CA ALA A 176 22.34 -6.14 2.26
C ALA A 176 22.10 -5.07 3.32
N ALA A 177 21.01 -4.32 3.15
CA ALA A 177 20.66 -3.25 4.06
C ALA A 177 19.54 -3.70 5.03
N GLY A 178 19.58 -3.20 6.24
CA GLY A 178 18.58 -3.46 7.28
C GLY A 178 18.06 -2.18 7.89
N SER A 179 16.80 -2.19 8.33
CA SER A 179 16.18 -1.07 9.01
C SER A 179 15.12 -1.57 10.00
N PHE A 180 14.63 -0.65 10.82
CA PHE A 180 13.52 -0.88 11.72
C PHE A 180 12.40 0.11 11.41
N GLY A 181 11.15 -0.33 11.62
CA GLY A 181 9.99 0.51 11.49
C GLY A 181 9.04 0.33 12.66
N VAL A 182 8.22 1.34 12.90
CA VAL A 182 7.12 1.30 13.87
C VAL A 182 5.84 1.66 13.15
N ASP A 183 4.77 0.91 13.46
CA ASP A 183 3.42 1.23 13.00
C ASP A 183 2.56 1.63 14.20
N ILE A 184 1.71 2.65 14.02
CA ILE A 184 0.73 3.09 14.99
C ILE A 184 -0.64 3.00 14.33
N ALA A 185 -1.59 2.35 14.99
CA ALA A 185 -2.89 2.09 14.43
C ALA A 185 -4.02 2.36 15.42
N GLY A 186 -5.16 2.81 14.89
CA GLY A 186 -6.42 2.96 15.62
C GLY A 186 -7.56 2.34 14.83
N PHE A 187 -8.50 1.71 15.52
CA PHE A 187 -9.66 1.10 14.92
C PHE A 187 -10.91 1.34 15.75
N TYR A 188 -11.96 1.79 15.09
CA TYR A 188 -13.28 2.00 15.64
C TYR A 188 -14.27 0.99 15.05
N ARG A 189 -15.05 0.35 15.92
CA ARG A 189 -16.14 -0.55 15.55
C ARG A 189 -17.37 -0.13 16.35
N GLY A 190 -18.33 0.53 15.68
CA GLY A 190 -19.57 0.98 16.28
C GLY A 190 -20.47 -0.18 16.71
N GLU A 191 -21.48 0.13 17.50
CA GLU A 191 -22.56 -0.79 17.81
C GLU A 191 -23.44 -1.05 16.59
N GLU A 192 -24.15 -2.14 16.61
CA GLU A 192 -25.16 -2.47 15.62
C GLU A 192 -26.44 -1.68 15.95
N ILE A 193 -26.85 -0.83 15.00
CA ILE A 193 -28.03 0.03 15.14
C ILE A 193 -29.12 -0.52 14.24
N ALA A 194 -30.32 -0.72 14.78
CA ALA A 194 -31.48 -1.12 14.02
C ALA A 194 -32.06 0.04 13.22
N TYR A 195 -32.20 -0.15 11.91
CA TYR A 195 -32.93 0.69 10.99
C TYR A 195 -34.22 -0.02 10.56
N ASN A 196 -35.10 0.66 9.82
CA ASN A 196 -36.41 0.11 9.45
C ASN A 196 -36.34 -1.21 8.65
N SER A 197 -35.35 -1.40 7.79
CA SER A 197 -35.24 -2.53 6.87
C SER A 197 -33.92 -3.31 6.94
N PHE A 198 -32.97 -2.86 7.77
CA PHE A 198 -31.67 -3.50 7.98
C PHE A 198 -31.08 -3.05 9.33
N ASN A 199 -30.06 -3.75 9.81
CA ASN A 199 -29.20 -3.26 10.88
C ASN A 199 -27.93 -2.69 10.26
N GLY A 200 -27.37 -1.66 10.88
CA GLY A 200 -26.17 -0.99 10.39
C GLY A 200 -25.08 -0.92 11.42
N ARG A 201 -23.82 -1.03 10.97
CA ARG A 201 -22.65 -0.85 11.84
C ARG A 201 -21.55 -0.10 11.12
N TRP A 202 -21.06 0.98 11.72
CA TRP A 202 -19.90 1.70 11.25
C TRP A 202 -18.59 1.07 11.72
N ARG A 203 -17.61 1.10 10.84
CA ARG A 203 -16.21 0.86 11.16
C ARG A 203 -15.36 1.97 10.57
N ALA A 204 -14.32 2.37 11.29
CA ALA A 204 -13.31 3.29 10.81
C ALA A 204 -11.94 2.85 11.29
N GLY A 205 -10.92 3.20 10.54
CA GLY A 205 -9.55 2.89 10.92
C GLY A 205 -8.59 3.94 10.40
N ALA A 206 -7.48 4.11 11.12
CA ALA A 206 -6.34 4.90 10.69
C ALA A 206 -5.05 4.20 11.10
N THR A 207 -4.02 4.32 10.25
CA THR A 207 -2.70 3.73 10.49
C THR A 207 -1.63 4.63 9.91
N ILE A 208 -0.55 4.85 10.67
CA ILE A 208 0.73 5.31 10.13
C ILE A 208 1.69 4.15 10.23
N SER A 209 2.14 3.63 9.10
CA SER A 209 3.00 2.47 9.02
C SER A 209 4.40 2.82 8.51
N ASN A 210 5.39 1.97 8.84
CA ASN A 210 6.77 2.12 8.41
C ASN A 210 7.44 3.43 8.90
N ILE A 211 7.12 3.90 10.10
CA ILE A 211 7.83 5.02 10.71
C ILE A 211 9.23 4.54 11.08
N GLY A 212 10.27 5.02 10.39
CA GLY A 212 11.64 4.55 10.65
C GLY A 212 12.70 5.38 9.93
N PRO A 213 13.99 5.08 10.17
CA PRO A 213 15.09 5.75 9.50
C PRO A 213 15.17 5.36 8.02
N LYS A 214 15.90 6.14 7.26
CA LYS A 214 16.27 5.81 5.89
C LYS A 214 17.13 4.56 5.83
N ILE A 215 17.19 3.93 4.67
CA ILE A 215 17.99 2.74 4.40
C ILE A 215 19.11 3.07 3.41
N LYS A 216 20.28 2.46 3.60
CA LYS A 216 21.47 2.64 2.77
C LYS A 216 21.98 1.29 2.32
N TYR A 217 22.32 1.16 1.05
CA TYR A 217 22.74 -0.10 0.41
C TYR A 217 24.25 -0.23 0.19
N ASP A 218 24.99 0.89 0.24
CA ASP A 218 26.44 0.93 0.10
C ASP A 218 27.04 2.03 0.99
N ASP A 219 28.36 2.02 1.24
CA ASP A 219 29.02 2.97 2.14
C ASP A 219 29.10 4.40 1.56
N ALA A 220 29.18 4.52 0.24
CA ALA A 220 29.27 5.79 -0.48
C ALA A 220 27.90 6.29 -0.99
N GLY A 221 26.87 5.43 -0.99
CA GLY A 221 25.57 5.69 -1.56
C GLY A 221 24.67 6.59 -0.73
N GLN A 222 23.58 6.95 -1.37
CA GLN A 222 22.56 7.81 -0.79
C GLN A 222 21.62 7.02 0.12
N GLU A 223 21.14 7.68 1.16
CA GLU A 223 20.11 7.15 2.04
C GLU A 223 18.73 7.34 1.39
N ASN A 224 17.95 6.27 1.33
CA ASN A 224 16.62 6.27 0.73
C ASN A 224 15.54 6.16 1.81
N PHE A 225 14.44 6.89 1.63
CA PHE A 225 13.29 6.81 2.53
C PHE A 225 12.62 5.44 2.43
N ILE A 226 12.28 4.85 3.57
CA ILE A 226 11.34 3.72 3.60
C ILE A 226 9.92 4.26 3.40
N PRO A 227 8.96 3.47 2.88
CA PRO A 227 7.62 3.95 2.53
C PRO A 227 6.75 4.16 3.77
N THR A 228 7.06 5.20 4.55
CA THR A 228 6.18 5.65 5.63
C THR A 228 4.84 6.04 5.00
N ASN A 229 3.75 5.41 5.45
CA ASN A 229 2.46 5.54 4.79
C ASN A 229 1.34 5.79 5.80
N PHE A 230 0.55 6.81 5.53
CA PHE A 230 -0.69 7.10 6.25
C PHE A 230 -1.87 6.50 5.49
N ARG A 231 -2.73 5.77 6.20
CA ARG A 231 -3.99 5.25 5.68
C ARG A 231 -5.11 5.60 6.61
N VAL A 232 -6.25 5.98 6.03
CA VAL A 232 -7.50 6.23 6.76
C VAL A 232 -8.66 5.72 5.93
N GLY A 233 -9.64 5.10 6.57
CA GLY A 233 -10.78 4.55 5.86
C GLY A 233 -11.98 4.35 6.75
N ALA A 234 -13.11 4.10 6.09
CA ALA A 234 -14.38 3.79 6.72
C ALA A 234 -15.10 2.66 5.95
N ALA A 235 -15.92 1.93 6.67
CA ALA A 235 -16.79 0.90 6.12
C ALA A 235 -18.13 0.92 6.87
N PHE A 236 -19.19 0.54 6.19
CA PHE A 236 -20.51 0.42 6.78
C PHE A 236 -21.11 -0.94 6.46
N ASP A 237 -21.48 -1.69 7.49
CA ASP A 237 -22.17 -2.96 7.35
C ASP A 237 -23.66 -2.72 7.21
N PHE A 238 -24.25 -3.06 6.06
CA PHE A 238 -25.68 -3.25 5.87
C PHE A 238 -26.03 -4.69 6.16
N ILE A 239 -26.64 -4.96 7.30
CA ILE A 239 -27.02 -6.29 7.79
C ILE A 239 -28.50 -6.45 7.54
N PHE A 240 -28.87 -7.08 6.41
CA PHE A 240 -30.28 -7.23 6.01
C PHE A 240 -31.00 -8.32 6.82
N ASN A 241 -30.27 -9.37 7.13
CA ASN A 241 -30.72 -10.49 7.95
C ASN A 241 -29.49 -11.31 8.38
N GLU A 242 -29.69 -12.45 9.05
CA GLU A 242 -28.63 -13.36 9.50
C GLU A 242 -27.78 -13.92 8.34
N ASP A 243 -28.38 -14.03 7.14
CA ASP A 243 -27.74 -14.61 5.96
C ASP A 243 -27.03 -13.58 5.08
N ASN A 244 -27.45 -12.32 5.09
CA ASN A 244 -27.07 -11.34 4.04
C ASN A 244 -26.50 -10.06 4.64
N ARG A 245 -25.24 -9.76 4.33
CA ARG A 245 -24.57 -8.50 4.69
C ARG A 245 -23.82 -7.96 3.49
N ILE A 246 -23.97 -6.66 3.25
CA ILE A 246 -23.19 -5.89 2.27
C ILE A 246 -22.38 -4.84 3.01
N THR A 247 -21.10 -4.75 2.71
CA THR A 247 -20.17 -3.81 3.34
C THR A 247 -19.46 -2.97 2.27
N PRO A 248 -19.96 -1.80 1.89
CA PRO A 248 -19.17 -0.81 1.19
C PRO A 248 -18.05 -0.26 2.08
N SER A 249 -16.92 0.09 1.46
CA SER A 249 -15.76 0.66 2.14
C SER A 249 -15.02 1.64 1.26
N LEU A 250 -14.39 2.64 1.88
CA LEU A 250 -13.58 3.67 1.24
C LEU A 250 -12.30 3.83 2.06
N GLU A 251 -11.15 3.88 1.38
CA GLU A 251 -9.85 4.07 2.00
C GLU A 251 -9.04 5.09 1.21
N PHE A 252 -8.35 5.97 1.91
CA PHE A 252 -7.37 6.91 1.38
C PHE A 252 -6.00 6.58 1.93
N SER A 253 -4.97 6.75 1.09
CA SER A 253 -3.58 6.52 1.48
C SER A 253 -2.69 7.61 0.91
N LYS A 254 -1.71 8.05 1.70
CA LYS A 254 -0.67 9.01 1.30
C LYS A 254 0.67 8.56 1.86
N LEU A 255 1.70 8.56 1.01
CA LEU A 255 3.08 8.40 1.44
C LEU A 255 3.53 9.65 2.21
N LEU A 256 4.06 9.44 3.41
CA LEU A 256 4.59 10.48 4.27
C LEU A 256 6.11 10.59 4.10
N VAL A 257 6.53 10.71 2.84
CA VAL A 257 7.91 10.95 2.41
C VAL A 257 7.93 12.18 1.53
N PRO A 258 9.06 12.89 1.40
CA PRO A 258 9.08 14.12 0.64
C PRO A 258 8.71 13.92 -0.82
N THR A 259 8.03 14.91 -1.40
CA THR A 259 7.87 15.00 -2.85
C THR A 259 9.23 15.27 -3.50
N PRO A 260 9.58 14.58 -4.61
CA PRO A 260 10.77 14.89 -5.38
C PRO A 260 10.78 16.37 -5.81
N LEU A 261 11.95 17.00 -5.72
CA LEU A 261 12.10 18.40 -6.09
C LEU A 261 11.95 18.57 -7.61
N ASP A 262 11.56 19.77 -8.00
CA ASP A 262 11.47 20.15 -9.41
C ASP A 262 12.88 20.16 -10.03
N ASP A 263 13.09 19.37 -11.08
CA ASP A 263 14.36 19.21 -11.81
C ASP A 263 14.51 20.21 -12.98
N THR A 264 13.53 21.09 -13.18
CA THR A 264 13.53 22.14 -14.20
C THR A 264 13.98 23.52 -13.66
N ILE A 265 14.42 23.58 -12.41
CA ILE A 265 14.84 24.82 -11.77
C ILE A 265 16.36 24.93 -11.80
N ASP A 266 16.87 26.03 -12.35
CA ASP A 266 18.26 26.45 -12.20
C ASP A 266 18.53 26.76 -10.71
N ARG A 267 19.34 25.95 -10.06
CA ARG A 267 19.61 26.00 -8.61
C ARG A 267 20.98 26.57 -8.29
N ASP A 268 21.93 26.47 -9.22
CA ASP A 268 23.26 27.08 -9.07
C ASP A 268 23.35 28.49 -9.60
N GLY A 269 22.36 28.95 -10.40
CA GLY A 269 22.19 30.32 -10.87
C GLY A 269 23.08 30.64 -12.04
N ASP A 270 23.52 29.65 -12.81
CA ASP A 270 24.39 29.86 -13.99
C ASP A 270 23.61 30.20 -15.26
N GLY A 271 22.26 30.03 -15.24
CA GLY A 271 21.33 30.40 -16.31
C GLY A 271 20.91 29.20 -17.18
N ASP A 272 21.47 28.01 -16.96
CA ASP A 272 21.10 26.76 -17.64
C ASP A 272 20.53 25.77 -16.62
N VAL A 273 19.70 24.83 -17.09
CA VAL A 273 19.20 23.73 -16.25
C VAL A 273 19.91 22.44 -16.67
N ASP A 274 20.79 21.96 -15.81
CA ASP A 274 21.67 20.87 -16.18
C ASP A 274 21.85 19.79 -15.07
N SER A 275 22.90 18.98 -15.19
CA SER A 275 23.18 17.90 -14.24
C SER A 275 23.69 18.38 -12.88
N GLU A 276 24.18 19.61 -12.75
CA GLU A 276 24.61 20.20 -11.48
C GLU A 276 23.38 20.57 -10.63
N ASP A 277 22.35 21.16 -11.26
CA ASP A 277 21.05 21.42 -10.60
C ASP A 277 20.41 20.17 -10.07
N GLN A 278 20.44 19.09 -10.86
CA GLN A 278 19.93 17.77 -10.44
C GLN A 278 20.70 17.21 -9.24
N LYS A 279 22.02 17.39 -9.17
CA LYS A 279 22.81 16.99 -8.02
C LYS A 279 22.46 17.80 -6.76
N ILE A 280 22.27 19.12 -6.93
CA ILE A 280 21.83 19.99 -5.83
C ILE A 280 20.45 19.54 -5.34
N ALA A 281 19.48 19.36 -6.24
CA ALA A 281 18.13 18.88 -5.91
C ALA A 281 18.16 17.54 -5.17
N ASN A 282 18.93 16.57 -5.67
CA ASN A 282 19.08 15.26 -5.04
C ASN A 282 19.73 15.36 -3.64
N THR A 283 20.70 16.26 -3.49
CA THR A 283 21.37 16.49 -2.20
C THR A 283 20.40 17.11 -1.19
N GLU A 284 19.64 18.12 -1.61
CA GLU A 284 18.60 18.74 -0.77
C GLU A 284 17.52 17.71 -0.35
N TYR A 285 17.04 16.90 -1.30
CA TYR A 285 16.08 15.83 -1.04
C TYR A 285 16.63 14.82 -0.04
N ASN A 286 17.86 14.37 -0.24
CA ASN A 286 18.48 13.36 0.59
C ASN A 286 18.89 13.89 1.99
N ASN A 287 19.01 15.18 2.17
CA ASN A 287 19.27 15.80 3.47
C ASN A 287 18.00 15.98 4.32
N LYS A 288 16.80 15.83 3.75
CA LYS A 288 15.55 15.92 4.51
C LYS A 288 15.49 14.81 5.57
N SER A 289 15.06 15.14 6.78
CA SER A 289 14.92 14.20 7.89
C SER A 289 13.75 13.22 7.64
N ALA A 290 13.94 11.91 7.89
CA ALA A 290 12.88 10.93 7.78
C ALA A 290 11.68 11.27 8.69
N PHE A 291 11.92 11.64 9.95
CA PHE A 291 10.84 12.00 10.87
C PHE A 291 10.23 13.37 10.58
N GLY A 292 11.05 14.34 10.14
CA GLY A 292 10.55 15.66 9.72
C GLY A 292 9.62 15.56 8.52
N SER A 293 9.94 14.67 7.59
CA SER A 293 9.18 14.45 6.37
C SER A 293 7.76 13.92 6.61
N ILE A 294 7.51 13.23 7.71
CA ILE A 294 6.16 12.79 8.10
C ILE A 294 5.18 13.97 8.16
N PHE A 295 5.65 15.12 8.62
CA PHE A 295 4.82 16.31 8.77
C PHE A 295 4.91 17.23 7.54
N SER A 296 6.11 17.40 6.96
CA SER A 296 6.30 18.30 5.81
C SER A 296 5.66 17.77 4.52
N SER A 297 5.52 16.45 4.37
CA SER A 297 4.91 15.80 3.20
C SER A 297 3.43 16.15 2.95
N PHE A 298 2.79 16.89 3.83
CA PHE A 298 1.44 17.41 3.60
C PHE A 298 1.41 18.79 2.91
N GLY A 299 2.55 19.33 2.51
CA GLY A 299 2.62 20.66 1.89
C GLY A 299 3.99 20.95 1.27
N ASP A 300 4.71 19.93 0.78
CA ASP A 300 6.02 20.08 0.18
C ASP A 300 6.04 19.86 -1.35
N ALA A 301 4.86 19.62 -1.95
CA ALA A 301 4.74 19.48 -3.39
C ALA A 301 5.05 20.80 -4.11
N PRO A 302 5.96 20.82 -5.11
CA PRO A 302 6.38 22.04 -5.82
C PRO A 302 5.23 22.81 -6.46
N ASP A 303 4.22 22.13 -7.04
CA ASP A 303 3.05 22.75 -7.68
C ASP A 303 1.91 23.04 -6.67
N GLY A 304 2.21 22.97 -5.35
CA GLY A 304 1.32 23.33 -4.28
C GLY A 304 0.19 22.34 -4.03
N PHE A 305 -0.92 22.83 -3.45
CA PHE A 305 -2.00 21.98 -2.94
C PHE A 305 -2.66 21.08 -4.00
N SER A 306 -2.67 21.48 -5.27
CA SER A 306 -3.22 20.65 -6.35
C SER A 306 -2.38 19.40 -6.60
N GLU A 307 -1.08 19.49 -6.49
CA GLU A 307 -0.16 18.36 -6.58
C GLU A 307 -0.23 17.48 -5.32
N GLU A 308 -0.35 18.08 -4.14
CA GLU A 308 -0.56 17.35 -2.88
C GLU A 308 -1.78 16.42 -2.95
N LEU A 309 -2.88 16.88 -3.54
CA LEU A 309 -4.07 16.06 -3.73
C LEU A 309 -3.84 14.89 -4.69
N LYS A 310 -2.95 15.03 -5.67
CA LYS A 310 -2.58 13.96 -6.61
C LYS A 310 -1.74 12.85 -5.96
N GLU A 311 -1.09 13.13 -4.83
CA GLU A 311 -0.35 12.15 -4.03
C GLU A 311 -1.24 11.23 -3.19
N VAL A 312 -2.49 11.63 -3.00
CA VAL A 312 -3.46 10.81 -2.28
C VAL A 312 -4.02 9.75 -3.22
N THR A 313 -3.76 8.49 -2.91
CA THR A 313 -4.45 7.37 -3.55
C THR A 313 -5.75 7.08 -2.82
N TRP A 314 -6.73 6.57 -3.54
CA TRP A 314 -8.00 6.16 -2.95
C TRP A 314 -8.48 4.85 -3.54
N SER A 315 -9.24 4.13 -2.75
CA SER A 315 -9.89 2.90 -3.18
C SER A 315 -11.31 2.81 -2.65
N LEU A 316 -12.20 2.29 -3.49
CA LEU A 316 -13.60 2.00 -3.18
C LEU A 316 -13.79 0.49 -3.29
N GLY A 317 -14.41 -0.14 -2.29
CA GLY A 317 -14.65 -1.56 -2.26
C GLY A 317 -16.04 -1.91 -1.75
N ALA A 318 -16.49 -3.12 -2.06
CA ALA A 318 -17.70 -3.70 -1.49
C ALA A 318 -17.49 -5.21 -1.26
N GLU A 319 -17.87 -5.67 -0.08
CA GLU A 319 -17.90 -7.09 0.28
C GLU A 319 -19.36 -7.51 0.51
N TYR A 320 -19.84 -8.51 -0.24
CA TYR A 320 -21.09 -9.20 0.05
C TYR A 320 -20.78 -10.51 0.75
N MET A 321 -21.38 -10.72 1.91
CA MET A 321 -21.24 -11.93 2.72
C MET A 321 -22.57 -12.67 2.79
N TYR A 322 -22.57 -13.93 2.39
CA TYR A 322 -23.71 -14.82 2.46
C TYR A 322 -23.50 -15.90 3.52
N ARG A 323 -24.35 -15.93 4.54
CA ARG A 323 -24.35 -16.90 5.68
C ARG A 323 -23.02 -16.96 6.45
N ASP A 324 -22.24 -15.87 6.43
CA ASP A 324 -20.86 -15.88 6.94
C ASP A 324 -19.95 -16.98 6.34
N VAL A 325 -20.39 -17.63 5.24
CA VAL A 325 -19.72 -18.73 4.55
C VAL A 325 -19.10 -18.26 3.22
N PHE A 326 -19.88 -17.60 2.39
CA PHE A 326 -19.41 -17.14 1.08
C PHE A 326 -19.24 -15.62 1.08
N ALA A 327 -18.13 -15.18 0.56
CA ALA A 327 -17.84 -13.75 0.34
C ALA A 327 -17.60 -13.49 -1.13
N PHE A 328 -18.18 -12.41 -1.65
CA PHE A 328 -17.88 -11.85 -2.96
C PHE A 328 -17.42 -10.42 -2.77
N ARG A 329 -16.36 -10.03 -3.49
CA ARG A 329 -15.71 -8.74 -3.34
C ARG A 329 -15.48 -8.11 -4.69
N ALA A 330 -15.63 -6.82 -4.73
CA ALA A 330 -15.24 -6.00 -5.86
C ALA A 330 -14.63 -4.70 -5.33
N GLY A 331 -13.65 -4.17 -6.05
CA GLY A 331 -13.03 -2.91 -5.67
C GLY A 331 -12.41 -2.20 -6.85
N TYR A 332 -12.20 -0.89 -6.69
CA TYR A 332 -11.51 -0.02 -7.63
C TYR A 332 -10.48 0.80 -6.90
N PHE A 333 -9.24 0.80 -7.40
CA PHE A 333 -8.12 1.58 -6.91
C PHE A 333 -7.75 2.66 -7.91
N ASN A 334 -7.44 3.85 -7.41
CA ASN A 334 -7.00 4.99 -8.20
C ASN A 334 -5.78 5.68 -7.61
N GLU A 335 -4.80 5.90 -8.47
CA GLU A 335 -3.64 6.74 -8.26
C GLU A 335 -3.51 7.73 -9.43
N SER A 336 -3.07 8.95 -9.15
CA SER A 336 -2.87 9.98 -10.18
C SER A 336 -1.87 9.52 -11.24
N GLU A 337 -2.12 9.91 -12.48
CA GLU A 337 -1.22 9.63 -13.61
C GLU A 337 0.17 10.25 -13.43
N GLU A 338 0.26 11.35 -12.70
CA GLU A 338 1.51 12.06 -12.42
C GLU A 338 2.32 11.44 -11.27
N LYS A 339 1.68 10.58 -10.45
CA LYS A 339 2.27 10.02 -9.23
C LYS A 339 2.47 8.50 -9.25
N GLY A 340 2.16 7.82 -10.38
CA GLY A 340 2.38 6.37 -10.53
C GLY A 340 1.37 5.69 -11.45
N ALA A 341 0.25 6.35 -11.76
CA ALA A 341 -0.75 5.93 -12.76
C ALA A 341 -1.39 4.55 -12.51
N ARG A 342 -1.34 4.00 -11.29
CA ARG A 342 -1.97 2.71 -10.99
C ARG A 342 -3.48 2.89 -10.87
N LYS A 343 -4.21 2.29 -11.79
CA LYS A 343 -5.66 2.22 -11.75
C LYS A 343 -6.07 0.80 -12.06
N PHE A 344 -6.88 0.19 -11.21
CA PHE A 344 -7.30 -1.19 -11.44
C PHE A 344 -8.64 -1.50 -10.80
N LEU A 345 -9.33 -2.47 -11.39
CA LEU A 345 -10.44 -3.18 -10.79
C LEU A 345 -9.93 -4.48 -10.15
N SER A 346 -10.50 -4.85 -9.03
CA SER A 346 -10.27 -6.15 -8.41
C SER A 346 -11.57 -6.87 -8.16
N LEU A 347 -11.51 -8.20 -8.28
CA LEU A 347 -12.57 -9.11 -7.89
C LEU A 347 -12.02 -10.11 -6.89
N GLY A 348 -12.84 -10.52 -5.94
CA GLY A 348 -12.46 -11.52 -4.94
C GLY A 348 -13.61 -12.43 -4.58
N ALA A 349 -13.26 -13.65 -4.17
CA ALA A 349 -14.19 -14.59 -3.58
C ALA A 349 -13.57 -15.19 -2.30
N GLY A 350 -14.42 -15.48 -1.33
CA GLY A 350 -14.02 -16.12 -0.09
C GLY A 350 -14.95 -17.27 0.25
N PHE A 351 -14.38 -18.30 0.84
CA PHE A 351 -15.13 -19.44 1.37
C PHE A 351 -14.65 -19.73 2.79
N ARG A 352 -15.60 -19.81 3.70
CA ARG A 352 -15.34 -20.09 5.11
C ARG A 352 -16.06 -21.35 5.53
N TYR A 353 -15.31 -22.28 6.08
CA TYR A 353 -15.85 -23.50 6.62
C TYR A 353 -15.16 -23.89 7.93
N ASN A 354 -15.93 -23.90 9.01
CA ASN A 354 -15.44 -24.19 10.36
C ASN A 354 -14.28 -23.21 10.75
N ILE A 355 -13.08 -23.73 10.89
CA ILE A 355 -11.87 -22.95 11.24
C ILE A 355 -11.13 -22.43 10.02
N VAL A 356 -11.45 -22.88 8.82
CA VAL A 356 -10.72 -22.60 7.58
C VAL A 356 -11.38 -21.47 6.80
N ASN A 357 -10.62 -20.49 6.36
CA ASN A 357 -11.04 -19.51 5.37
C ASN A 357 -10.10 -19.57 4.16
N LEU A 358 -10.68 -19.65 2.98
CA LEU A 358 -10.00 -19.58 1.70
C LEU A 358 -10.43 -18.29 1.01
N ASP A 359 -9.48 -17.49 0.57
CA ASP A 359 -9.71 -16.27 -0.19
C ASP A 359 -8.94 -16.32 -1.51
N ILE A 360 -9.58 -15.90 -2.57
CA ILE A 360 -8.96 -15.71 -3.89
C ILE A 360 -9.28 -14.32 -4.40
N SER A 361 -8.36 -13.73 -5.16
CA SER A 361 -8.62 -12.44 -5.83
C SER A 361 -7.88 -12.35 -7.15
N TYR A 362 -8.43 -11.52 -8.03
CA TYR A 362 -7.88 -11.25 -9.34
C TYR A 362 -7.93 -9.74 -9.62
N LEU A 363 -6.87 -9.22 -10.26
CA LEU A 363 -6.69 -7.81 -10.55
C LEU A 363 -6.67 -7.58 -12.07
N PHE A 364 -7.41 -6.55 -12.51
CA PHE A 364 -7.49 -6.07 -13.90
C PHE A 364 -6.97 -4.63 -13.94
N SER A 365 -5.82 -4.39 -14.58
CA SER A 365 -5.34 -3.03 -14.81
C SER A 365 -6.27 -2.27 -15.75
N THR A 366 -6.69 -1.07 -15.37
CA THR A 366 -7.50 -0.16 -16.18
C THR A 366 -6.70 1.04 -16.68
N SER A 367 -5.43 1.15 -16.28
CA SER A 367 -4.50 2.17 -16.73
C SER A 367 -3.79 1.75 -18.02
N PRO A 368 -3.39 2.71 -18.89
CA PRO A 368 -2.46 2.45 -19.99
C PRO A 368 -1.12 1.86 -19.51
N ILE A 369 -0.67 2.26 -18.33
CA ILE A 369 0.51 1.69 -17.65
C ILE A 369 0.04 0.47 -16.87
N LYS A 370 0.44 -0.71 -17.31
CA LYS A 370 0.06 -1.96 -16.64
C LYS A 370 0.71 -2.08 -15.28
N SER A 371 -0.09 -2.43 -14.29
CA SER A 371 0.42 -2.79 -12.96
C SER A 371 1.27 -4.07 -13.04
N PRO A 372 2.38 -4.18 -12.30
CA PRO A 372 3.11 -5.45 -12.14
C PRO A 372 2.27 -6.59 -11.59
N LEU A 373 1.11 -6.28 -11.03
CA LEU A 373 0.11 -7.22 -10.48
C LEU A 373 -1.05 -7.47 -11.46
N ASP A 374 -0.99 -6.91 -12.68
CA ASP A 374 -2.03 -7.13 -13.69
C ASP A 374 -2.16 -8.62 -14.01
N SER A 375 -3.41 -9.06 -14.18
CA SER A 375 -3.74 -10.45 -14.49
C SER A 375 -3.20 -11.46 -13.46
N THR A 376 -3.02 -11.04 -12.20
CA THR A 376 -2.49 -11.87 -11.12
C THR A 376 -3.61 -12.48 -10.28
N LEU A 377 -3.58 -13.80 -10.14
CA LEU A 377 -4.42 -14.56 -9.22
C LEU A 377 -3.68 -14.74 -7.88
N ARG A 378 -4.32 -14.32 -6.79
CA ARG A 378 -3.77 -14.39 -5.43
C ARG A 378 -4.57 -15.39 -4.60
N PHE A 379 -3.89 -16.08 -3.69
CA PHE A 379 -4.47 -17.09 -2.82
C PHE A 379 -4.11 -16.81 -1.38
N GLY A 380 -5.13 -16.82 -0.53
CA GLY A 380 -4.99 -16.70 0.92
C GLY A 380 -5.71 -17.84 1.62
N LEU A 381 -5.05 -18.44 2.60
CA LEU A 381 -5.60 -19.47 3.46
C LEU A 381 -5.40 -19.05 4.91
N SER A 382 -6.46 -19.09 5.70
CA SER A 382 -6.35 -18.85 7.14
C SER A 382 -7.12 -19.86 7.97
N PHE A 383 -6.60 -20.08 9.16
CA PHE A 383 -7.17 -20.98 10.18
C PHE A 383 -7.41 -20.15 11.44
N ASN A 384 -8.66 -20.15 11.94
CA ASN A 384 -9.06 -19.43 13.14
C ASN A 384 -9.63 -20.40 14.15
N PHE A 385 -9.04 -20.53 15.32
CA PHE A 385 -9.33 -21.57 16.29
C PHE A 385 -9.23 -21.08 17.73
N GLY A 386 -9.60 -21.98 18.67
CA GLY A 386 -9.66 -21.70 20.10
C GLY A 386 -11.01 -21.10 20.52
N ASP A 387 -11.07 -20.67 21.77
CA ASP A 387 -12.29 -20.13 22.37
C ASP A 387 -12.81 -18.92 21.60
N GLU A 388 -14.12 -18.69 21.66
CA GLU A 388 -14.74 -17.50 21.11
C GLU A 388 -14.83 -16.42 22.18
N TYR A 389 -14.46 -15.21 21.79
CA TYR A 389 -14.73 -14.01 22.54
C TYR A 389 -15.99 -13.36 21.97
N TYR A 390 -17.01 -13.25 22.79
CA TYR A 390 -18.24 -12.56 22.45
C TYR A 390 -18.09 -11.07 22.78
N ASP A 391 -18.67 -10.22 21.93
CA ASP A 391 -18.66 -8.75 22.11
C ASP A 391 -19.70 -8.30 23.11
#